data_74c567b0732ef71df6d14d68811d2837
#
_entry.id   74c567b0732ef71df6d14d68811d2837
#
_cell.length_a   1.000
_cell.length_b   1.000
_cell.length_c   1.000
_cell.angle_alpha   90.00
_cell.angle_beta   90.00
_cell.angle_gamma   90.00
#
_symmetry.space_group_name_H-M   'P 1'
#
loop_
_entity.id
_entity.type
_entity.pdbx_description
1 polymer ?
#
loop_
_entity_poly.entity_id
_entity_poly.type
_entity_poly.pdbx_seq_one_letter_code
_entity_poly.pdbx_strand_id
1 'polypeptide(L)'
;MIAIVLVGAWAIKGAGEPAGALGEYAAGAEGDIWALEASSVSMSDIAAANVPAVIDFGSDSCAPCKAMAPVLEEANRSAQGSAIVKFVDVWKHPNAANGLPVQVIPTQLLVMPGGAPYVPSASLSDEFGLEFSWYDDESGNHAYTTHQGALTQEQMDAILADMGV
;
A
#
# COMPACT_ATOMS: atom_id res chain seq x y z
N MET A 1 5.04 63.26 -8.59
CA MET A 1 5.61 62.25 -9.49
C MET A 1 5.81 60.97 -8.72
N ILE A 2 4.97 59.98 -8.96
CA ILE A 2 5.02 58.70 -8.30
C ILE A 2 5.62 57.70 -9.30
N ALA A 3 6.76 57.16 -8.96
CA ALA A 3 7.45 56.13 -9.78
C ALA A 3 6.90 54.75 -9.39
N ILE A 4 6.25 54.07 -10.34
CA ILE A 4 5.79 52.70 -10.23
C ILE A 4 6.93 51.78 -10.66
N VAL A 5 7.45 50.97 -9.73
CA VAL A 5 8.44 49.93 -10.05
C VAL A 5 7.68 48.65 -10.34
N LEU A 6 7.67 48.22 -11.60
CA LEU A 6 7.16 46.93 -12.02
C LEU A 6 8.24 45.86 -11.76
N VAL A 7 7.98 44.96 -10.82
CA VAL A 7 8.79 43.77 -10.59
C VAL A 7 8.30 42.69 -11.54
N GLY A 8 9.14 42.40 -12.57
CA GLY A 8 8.86 41.31 -13.51
C GLY A 8 9.03 39.95 -12.86
N ALA A 9 7.97 39.13 -12.92
CA ALA A 9 8.03 37.73 -12.53
C ALA A 9 8.78 36.92 -13.61
N TRP A 10 9.93 36.37 -13.25
CA TRP A 10 10.65 35.40 -14.08
C TRP A 10 10.07 34.02 -13.83
N ALA A 11 9.40 33.46 -14.83
CA ALA A 11 9.00 32.06 -14.86
C ALA A 11 10.24 31.20 -15.10
N ILE A 12 10.67 30.47 -14.07
CA ILE A 12 11.68 29.43 -14.20
C ILE A 12 10.99 28.19 -14.77
N LYS A 13 11.26 27.91 -16.03
CA LYS A 13 10.83 26.70 -16.73
C LYS A 13 11.67 25.55 -16.19
N GLY A 14 11.07 24.67 -15.39
CA GLY A 14 11.73 23.56 -14.74
C GLY A 14 12.38 22.59 -15.71
N ALA A 15 13.64 22.29 -15.45
CA ALA A 15 14.34 21.16 -16.03
C ALA A 15 13.77 19.87 -15.46
N GLY A 16 13.55 18.86 -16.33
CA GLY A 16 13.04 17.57 -15.93
C GLY A 16 13.97 16.88 -14.94
N GLU A 17 13.38 16.41 -13.82
CA GLU A 17 14.08 15.58 -12.86
C GLU A 17 14.25 14.17 -13.41
N PRO A 18 15.41 13.52 -13.13
CA PRO A 18 15.62 12.14 -13.53
C PRO A 18 14.74 11.20 -12.69
N ALA A 19 13.97 10.36 -13.35
CA ALA A 19 13.29 9.24 -12.73
C ALA A 19 14.31 8.32 -12.03
N GLY A 20 14.27 8.25 -10.70
CA GLY A 20 15.20 7.38 -9.96
C GLY A 20 15.43 7.67 -8.49
N ALA A 21 14.58 8.42 -7.84
CA ALA A 21 14.47 8.40 -6.38
C ALA A 21 12.99 8.16 -6.05
N LEU A 22 12.71 7.27 -5.09
CA LEU A 22 11.40 7.19 -4.48
C LEU A 22 11.03 8.61 -4.07
N GLY A 23 10.08 9.22 -4.81
CA GLY A 23 9.67 10.59 -4.58
C GLY A 23 9.29 10.73 -3.11
N GLU A 24 9.63 11.86 -2.53
CA GLU A 24 9.20 12.29 -1.21
C GLU A 24 7.66 12.26 -1.19
N TYR A 25 7.11 11.06 -0.83
CA TYR A 25 5.68 10.95 -0.59
C TYR A 25 5.32 11.96 0.47
N ALA A 26 4.24 12.68 0.26
CA ALA A 26 3.66 13.46 1.33
C ALA A 26 3.42 12.50 2.49
N ALA A 27 4.35 12.47 3.44
CA ALA A 27 4.19 11.74 4.67
C ALA A 27 2.91 12.30 5.30
N GLY A 28 1.82 11.54 5.20
CA GLY A 28 0.59 11.85 5.90
C GLY A 28 0.93 12.00 7.37
N ALA A 29 0.20 12.82 8.10
CA ALA A 29 0.39 12.94 9.54
C ALA A 29 0.43 11.54 10.16
N GLU A 30 1.31 11.29 11.15
CA GLU A 30 1.32 10.01 11.87
C GLU A 30 -0.11 9.69 12.32
N GLY A 31 -0.64 8.53 11.88
CA GLY A 31 -2.03 8.13 12.11
C GLY A 31 -3.00 8.40 10.95
N ASP A 32 -2.57 8.99 9.83
CA ASP A 32 -3.41 9.07 8.64
C ASP A 32 -3.64 7.68 8.05
N ILE A 33 -4.88 7.21 8.13
CA ILE A 33 -5.27 5.88 7.63
C ILE A 33 -5.12 5.77 6.10
N TRP A 34 -5.12 6.88 5.38
CA TRP A 34 -5.04 6.95 3.92
C TRP A 34 -3.61 7.19 3.41
N ALA A 35 -2.66 7.53 4.29
CA ALA A 35 -1.26 7.66 3.89
C ALA A 35 -0.69 6.33 3.43
N LEU A 36 0.11 6.34 2.35
CA LEU A 36 0.76 5.13 1.84
C LEU A 36 1.76 4.58 2.87
N GLU A 37 2.69 5.41 3.32
CA GLU A 37 3.71 4.98 4.27
C GLU A 37 3.18 4.90 5.70
N ALA A 38 3.54 3.83 6.40
CA ALA A 38 3.22 3.65 7.80
C ALA A 38 4.40 3.05 8.58
N SER A 39 4.60 3.51 9.80
CA SER A 39 5.59 2.98 10.74
C SER A 39 5.04 1.82 11.59
N SER A 40 3.71 1.66 11.61
CA SER A 40 2.99 0.62 12.34
C SER A 40 1.65 0.34 11.69
N VAL A 41 1.07 -0.80 12.01
CA VAL A 41 -0.28 -1.21 11.55
C VAL A 41 -1.16 -1.43 12.76
N SER A 42 -2.29 -0.72 12.82
CA SER A 42 -3.36 -0.96 13.79
C SER A 42 -4.52 -1.69 13.10
N MET A 43 -4.63 -2.99 13.32
CA MET A 43 -5.72 -3.78 12.73
C MET A 43 -7.10 -3.33 13.23
N SER A 44 -7.18 -2.76 14.44
CA SER A 44 -8.42 -2.17 14.97
C SER A 44 -8.84 -0.91 14.20
N ASP A 45 -7.88 -0.05 13.81
CA ASP A 45 -8.19 1.16 13.05
C ASP A 45 -8.57 0.83 11.60
N ILE A 46 -7.90 -0.17 11.00
CA ILE A 46 -8.27 -0.71 9.68
C ILE A 46 -9.68 -1.28 9.71
N ALA A 47 -10.01 -2.10 10.72
CA ALA A 47 -11.34 -2.64 10.87
C ALA A 47 -12.40 -1.54 11.08
N ALA A 48 -12.10 -0.51 11.87
CA ALA A 48 -12.98 0.62 12.13
C ALA A 48 -13.25 1.49 10.89
N ALA A 49 -12.28 1.58 9.97
CA ALA A 49 -12.45 2.30 8.69
C ALA A 49 -13.51 1.64 7.79
N ASN A 50 -13.77 0.34 7.99
CA ASN A 50 -14.82 -0.43 7.33
C ASN A 50 -14.76 -0.37 5.79
N VAL A 51 -13.56 -0.35 5.24
CA VAL A 51 -13.25 -0.46 3.81
C VAL A 51 -12.22 -1.58 3.60
N PRO A 52 -12.06 -2.11 2.37
CA PRO A 52 -10.98 -3.05 2.08
C PRO A 52 -9.60 -2.45 2.37
N ALA A 53 -8.62 -3.30 2.68
CA ALA A 53 -7.25 -2.86 2.89
C ALA A 53 -6.23 -3.83 2.29
N VAL A 54 -5.20 -3.27 1.64
CA VAL A 54 -3.99 -3.95 1.19
C VAL A 54 -2.80 -3.34 1.93
N ILE A 55 -2.12 -4.14 2.74
CA ILE A 55 -0.99 -3.69 3.54
C ILE A 55 0.25 -4.44 3.05
N ASP A 56 1.15 -3.75 2.36
CA ASP A 56 2.41 -4.31 1.88
C ASP A 56 3.49 -4.17 2.95
N PHE A 57 4.06 -5.29 3.34
CA PHE A 57 5.24 -5.37 4.19
C PHE A 57 6.46 -5.59 3.30
N GLY A 58 7.31 -4.61 3.22
CA GLY A 58 8.46 -4.59 2.33
C GLY A 58 9.67 -3.91 2.94
N SER A 59 10.60 -3.47 2.10
CA SER A 59 11.70 -2.59 2.48
C SER A 59 12.23 -1.82 1.27
N ASP A 60 12.70 -0.60 1.50
CA ASP A 60 13.38 0.25 0.51
C ASP A 60 14.67 -0.38 -0.06
N SER A 61 15.23 -1.35 0.63
CA SER A 61 16.46 -2.04 0.22
C SER A 61 16.23 -3.40 -0.45
N CYS A 62 14.96 -3.83 -0.54
CA CYS A 62 14.56 -5.07 -1.18
C CYS A 62 14.28 -4.82 -2.66
N ALA A 63 14.94 -5.54 -3.57
CA ALA A 63 14.80 -5.30 -5.01
C ALA A 63 13.37 -5.52 -5.55
N PRO A 64 12.66 -6.63 -5.24
CA PRO A 64 11.28 -6.81 -5.67
C PRO A 64 10.32 -5.81 -5.03
N CYS A 65 10.55 -5.37 -3.78
CA CYS A 65 9.74 -4.33 -3.14
C CYS A 65 9.87 -2.99 -3.87
N LYS A 66 11.10 -2.60 -4.27
CA LYS A 66 11.35 -1.40 -5.09
C LYS A 66 10.63 -1.45 -6.44
N ALA A 67 10.65 -2.61 -7.08
CA ALA A 67 9.96 -2.78 -8.36
C ALA A 67 8.44 -2.61 -8.22
N MET A 68 7.88 -2.93 -7.05
CA MET A 68 6.47 -2.80 -6.74
C MET A 68 6.06 -1.40 -6.23
N ALA A 69 7.00 -0.57 -5.81
CA ALA A 69 6.71 0.75 -5.25
C ALA A 69 5.77 1.61 -6.13
N PRO A 70 5.98 1.75 -7.47
CA PRO A 70 5.05 2.50 -8.31
C PRO A 70 3.62 1.93 -8.34
N VAL A 71 3.47 0.62 -8.17
CA VAL A 71 2.17 -0.06 -8.12
C VAL A 71 1.43 0.33 -6.85
N LEU A 72 2.12 0.33 -5.70
CA LEU A 72 1.55 0.76 -4.42
C LEU A 72 1.15 2.23 -4.43
N GLU A 73 1.97 3.09 -5.04
CA GLU A 73 1.69 4.52 -5.21
C GLU A 73 0.40 4.75 -5.99
N GLU A 74 0.29 4.11 -7.14
CA GLU A 74 -0.87 4.23 -8.01
C GLU A 74 -2.12 3.66 -7.32
N ALA A 75 -2.01 2.49 -6.70
CA ALA A 75 -3.10 1.87 -5.96
C ALA A 75 -3.57 2.75 -4.79
N ASN A 76 -2.64 3.29 -3.97
CA ASN A 76 -3.01 4.21 -2.88
C ASN A 76 -3.69 5.47 -3.41
N ARG A 77 -3.16 6.07 -4.50
CA ARG A 77 -3.71 7.29 -5.08
C ARG A 77 -5.12 7.09 -5.65
N SER A 78 -5.35 5.99 -6.36
CA SER A 78 -6.62 5.69 -7.03
C SER A 78 -7.70 5.22 -6.05
N ALA A 79 -7.31 4.51 -4.98
CA ALA A 79 -8.23 3.95 -4.00
C ALA A 79 -8.55 4.87 -2.81
N GLN A 80 -8.08 6.14 -2.81
CA GLN A 80 -8.36 7.09 -1.71
C GLN A 80 -9.86 7.16 -1.39
N GLY A 81 -10.22 6.89 -0.13
CA GLY A 81 -11.61 6.90 0.34
C GLY A 81 -12.41 5.63 0.06
N SER A 82 -11.92 4.71 -0.79
CA SER A 82 -12.59 3.44 -1.12
C SER A 82 -11.85 2.21 -0.61
N ALA A 83 -10.51 2.25 -0.57
CA ALA A 83 -9.70 1.22 0.08
C ALA A 83 -8.45 1.83 0.72
N ILE A 84 -7.93 1.17 1.74
CA ILE A 84 -6.66 1.51 2.39
C ILE A 84 -5.55 0.75 1.69
N VAL A 85 -4.55 1.45 1.14
CA VAL A 85 -3.33 0.83 0.62
C VAL A 85 -2.15 1.39 1.41
N LYS A 86 -1.39 0.52 2.08
CA LYS A 86 -0.26 0.91 2.92
C LYS A 86 1.01 0.17 2.55
N PHE A 87 2.13 0.86 2.73
CA PHE A 87 3.47 0.29 2.72
C PHE A 87 4.11 0.42 4.11
N VAL A 88 4.72 -0.66 4.58
CA VAL A 88 5.43 -0.72 5.85
C VAL A 88 6.84 -1.26 5.62
N ASP A 89 7.86 -0.42 5.83
CA ASP A 89 9.25 -0.88 5.78
C ASP A 89 9.60 -1.63 7.07
N VAL A 90 9.58 -2.97 7.01
CA VAL A 90 9.85 -3.83 8.18
C VAL A 90 11.32 -3.83 8.62
N TRP A 91 12.24 -3.31 7.81
CA TRP A 91 13.63 -3.15 8.23
C TRP A 91 13.85 -1.86 9.00
N LYS A 92 13.07 -0.80 8.70
CA LYS A 92 13.02 0.43 9.51
C LYS A 92 12.18 0.24 10.77
N HIS A 93 11.09 -0.52 10.65
CA HIS A 93 10.09 -0.73 11.69
C HIS A 93 9.87 -2.23 11.99
N PRO A 94 10.87 -2.93 12.59
CA PRO A 94 10.85 -4.40 12.70
C PRO A 94 9.70 -4.95 13.54
N ASN A 95 9.10 -4.12 14.40
CA ASN A 95 7.94 -4.52 15.23
C ASN A 95 6.60 -4.34 14.53
N ALA A 96 6.55 -3.70 13.37
CA ALA A 96 5.29 -3.36 12.70
C ALA A 96 4.54 -4.59 12.17
N ALA A 97 5.25 -5.70 11.93
CA ALA A 97 4.66 -6.97 11.51
C ALA A 97 4.45 -7.98 12.66
N ASN A 98 4.69 -7.58 13.92
CA ASN A 98 4.55 -8.48 15.06
C ASN A 98 3.10 -8.99 15.18
N GLY A 99 2.94 -10.32 15.28
CA GLY A 99 1.62 -10.97 15.36
C GLY A 99 0.92 -11.13 14.01
N LEU A 100 1.53 -10.68 12.91
CA LEU A 100 1.03 -10.86 11.55
C LEU A 100 1.84 -11.94 10.80
N PRO A 101 1.23 -12.64 9.83
CA PRO A 101 1.87 -13.75 9.13
C PRO A 101 2.83 -13.28 8.02
N VAL A 102 3.83 -12.48 8.37
CA VAL A 102 4.85 -11.94 7.48
C VAL A 102 6.17 -12.67 7.70
N GLN A 103 6.57 -13.53 6.77
CA GLN A 103 7.79 -14.35 6.85
C GLN A 103 8.83 -13.96 5.81
N VAL A 104 8.41 -13.41 4.68
CA VAL A 104 9.23 -12.94 3.57
C VAL A 104 8.75 -11.57 3.12
N ILE A 105 9.53 -10.85 2.31
CA ILE A 105 9.13 -9.56 1.73
C ILE A 105 9.37 -9.56 0.20
N PRO A 106 8.48 -8.92 -0.57
CA PRO A 106 7.25 -8.28 -0.12
C PRO A 106 6.14 -9.29 0.20
N THR A 107 5.30 -8.96 1.19
CA THR A 107 4.09 -9.71 1.53
C THR A 107 2.94 -8.71 1.70
N GLN A 108 1.83 -8.95 1.00
CA GLN A 108 0.61 -8.17 1.12
C GLN A 108 -0.37 -8.89 2.03
N LEU A 109 -0.81 -8.22 3.10
CA LEU A 109 -1.91 -8.63 3.94
C LEU A 109 -3.21 -8.03 3.38
N LEU A 110 -4.21 -8.87 3.13
CA LEU A 110 -5.46 -8.50 2.47
C LEU A 110 -6.61 -8.60 3.48
N VAL A 111 -7.32 -7.49 3.68
CA VAL A 111 -8.33 -7.34 4.74
C VAL A 111 -9.61 -6.79 4.14
N MET A 112 -10.74 -7.42 4.48
CA MET A 112 -12.07 -6.96 4.09
C MET A 112 -12.64 -5.96 5.12
N PRO A 113 -13.71 -5.21 4.76
CA PRO A 113 -14.39 -4.31 5.69
C PRO A 113 -14.68 -4.97 7.04
N GLY A 114 -14.51 -4.20 8.13
CA GLY A 114 -14.68 -4.72 9.48
C GLY A 114 -13.54 -5.60 9.99
N GLY A 115 -12.44 -5.73 9.23
CA GLY A 115 -11.27 -6.52 9.63
C GLY A 115 -11.38 -8.01 9.31
N ALA A 116 -12.37 -8.41 8.52
CA ALA A 116 -12.50 -9.80 8.09
C ALA A 116 -11.37 -10.20 7.13
N PRO A 117 -10.91 -11.47 7.13
CA PRO A 117 -9.93 -11.93 6.18
C PRO A 117 -10.52 -11.94 4.75
N TYR A 118 -9.68 -11.65 3.77
CA TYR A 118 -10.07 -11.68 2.37
C TYR A 118 -10.17 -13.13 1.87
N VAL A 119 -11.17 -13.42 1.05
CA VAL A 119 -11.33 -14.70 0.35
C VAL A 119 -11.30 -14.43 -1.15
N PRO A 120 -10.17 -14.71 -1.84
CA PRO A 120 -10.02 -14.42 -3.25
C PRO A 120 -10.96 -15.27 -4.12
N SER A 121 -11.46 -14.68 -5.20
CA SER A 121 -12.17 -15.45 -6.23
C SER A 121 -11.22 -16.37 -7.00
N ALA A 122 -11.75 -17.45 -7.56
CA ALA A 122 -10.97 -18.41 -8.36
C ALA A 122 -10.34 -17.75 -9.61
N SER A 123 -10.98 -16.71 -10.17
CA SER A 123 -10.48 -16.00 -11.35
C SER A 123 -9.11 -15.36 -11.13
N LEU A 124 -8.78 -14.92 -9.92
CA LEU A 124 -7.46 -14.34 -9.63
C LEU A 124 -6.32 -15.35 -9.83
N SER A 125 -6.51 -16.60 -9.42
CA SER A 125 -5.53 -17.65 -9.65
C SER A 125 -5.50 -18.09 -11.12
N ASP A 126 -6.67 -18.22 -11.74
CA ASP A 126 -6.80 -18.75 -13.11
C ASP A 126 -6.31 -17.77 -14.18
N GLU A 127 -6.60 -16.47 -14.02
CA GLU A 127 -6.31 -15.44 -15.02
C GLU A 127 -4.99 -14.71 -14.76
N PHE A 128 -4.65 -14.48 -13.48
CA PHE A 128 -3.49 -13.67 -13.09
C PHE A 128 -2.36 -14.48 -12.46
N GLY A 129 -2.54 -15.79 -12.24
CA GLY A 129 -1.55 -16.66 -11.63
C GLY A 129 -1.23 -16.29 -10.18
N LEU A 130 -2.19 -15.67 -9.46
CA LEU A 130 -2.00 -15.25 -8.09
C LEU A 130 -2.19 -16.41 -7.13
N GLU A 131 -1.28 -16.55 -6.18
CA GLU A 131 -1.35 -17.52 -5.11
C GLU A 131 -1.52 -16.81 -3.76
N PHE A 132 -2.45 -17.31 -2.94
CA PHE A 132 -2.73 -16.75 -1.63
C PHE A 132 -2.47 -17.77 -0.53
N SER A 133 -1.97 -17.30 0.61
CA SER A 133 -1.78 -18.10 1.81
C SER A 133 -2.81 -17.71 2.86
N TRP A 134 -3.40 -18.72 3.49
CA TRP A 134 -4.43 -18.57 4.52
C TRP A 134 -3.86 -18.97 5.87
N TYR A 135 -4.17 -18.19 6.88
CA TYR A 135 -3.72 -18.42 8.25
C TYR A 135 -4.92 -18.40 9.19
N ASP A 136 -4.95 -19.38 10.09
CA ASP A 136 -6.01 -19.52 11.06
C ASP A 136 -5.61 -18.91 12.41
N ASP A 137 -6.60 -18.53 13.21
CA ASP A 137 -6.42 -18.16 14.61
C ASP A 137 -6.23 -19.41 15.51
N GLU A 138 -6.01 -19.19 16.80
CA GLU A 138 -5.85 -20.29 17.79
C GLU A 138 -7.08 -21.21 17.89
N SER A 139 -8.24 -20.76 17.43
CA SER A 139 -9.50 -21.51 17.42
C SER A 139 -9.74 -22.25 16.10
N GLY A 140 -8.85 -22.10 15.11
CA GLY A 140 -8.95 -22.71 13.79
C GLY A 140 -9.87 -21.96 12.83
N ASN A 141 -10.17 -20.67 13.10
CA ASN A 141 -10.91 -19.85 12.16
C ASN A 141 -9.95 -19.08 11.25
N HIS A 142 -10.31 -18.93 9.97
CA HIS A 142 -9.56 -18.11 9.02
C HIS A 142 -9.41 -16.68 9.56
N ALA A 143 -8.17 -16.26 9.81
CA ALA A 143 -7.85 -14.96 10.41
C ALA A 143 -7.15 -14.02 9.43
N TYR A 144 -6.27 -14.54 8.55
CA TYR A 144 -5.49 -13.73 7.63
C TYR A 144 -5.38 -14.37 6.26
N THR A 145 -5.37 -13.52 5.23
CA THR A 145 -5.00 -13.89 3.85
C THR A 145 -3.84 -13.02 3.41
N THR A 146 -2.80 -13.64 2.86
CA THR A 146 -1.65 -12.94 2.32
C THR A 146 -1.35 -13.39 0.88
N HIS A 147 -0.74 -12.48 0.12
CA HIS A 147 -0.01 -12.78 -1.09
C HIS A 147 1.49 -12.52 -0.84
N GLN A 148 2.36 -13.34 -1.40
CA GLN A 148 3.82 -13.21 -1.27
C GLN A 148 4.45 -12.97 -2.64
N GLY A 149 5.29 -11.95 -2.73
CA GLY A 149 5.95 -11.55 -3.97
C GLY A 149 5.49 -10.18 -4.47
N ALA A 150 6.20 -9.68 -5.48
CA ALA A 150 5.84 -8.40 -6.09
C ALA A 150 4.63 -8.57 -7.00
N LEU A 151 3.67 -7.65 -6.91
CA LEU A 151 2.51 -7.55 -7.78
C LEU A 151 2.80 -6.59 -8.94
N THR A 152 2.26 -6.92 -10.11
CA THR A 152 2.14 -5.96 -11.22
C THR A 152 0.95 -5.04 -10.99
N GLN A 153 0.85 -3.92 -11.75
CA GLN A 153 -0.31 -3.04 -11.67
C GLN A 153 -1.62 -3.78 -11.99
N GLU A 154 -1.61 -4.60 -13.04
CA GLU A 154 -2.78 -5.38 -13.45
C GLU A 154 -3.24 -6.35 -12.35
N GLN A 155 -2.31 -7.01 -11.66
CA GLN A 155 -2.60 -7.90 -10.54
C GLN A 155 -3.16 -7.14 -9.33
N MET A 156 -2.60 -5.99 -8.99
CA MET A 156 -3.09 -5.13 -7.91
C MET A 156 -4.51 -4.62 -8.21
N ASP A 157 -4.75 -4.16 -9.43
CA ASP A 157 -6.06 -3.68 -9.87
C ASP A 157 -7.09 -4.81 -9.83
N ALA A 158 -6.70 -6.03 -10.23
CA ALA A 158 -7.57 -7.21 -10.16
C ALA A 158 -7.93 -7.58 -8.72
N ILE A 159 -6.97 -7.53 -7.80
CA ILE A 159 -7.22 -7.75 -6.35
C ILE A 159 -8.19 -6.70 -5.81
N LEU A 160 -7.93 -5.42 -6.06
CA LEU A 160 -8.80 -4.34 -5.58
C LEU A 160 -10.22 -4.47 -6.15
N ALA A 161 -10.36 -4.78 -7.43
CA ALA A 161 -11.66 -5.02 -8.06
C ALA A 161 -12.40 -6.22 -7.45
N ASP A 162 -11.69 -7.33 -7.15
CA ASP A 162 -12.26 -8.50 -6.48
C ASP A 162 -12.67 -8.20 -5.02
N MET A 163 -11.99 -7.26 -4.36
CA MET A 163 -12.35 -6.74 -3.03
C MET A 163 -13.53 -5.73 -3.07
N GLY A 164 -13.99 -5.33 -4.27
CA GLY A 164 -15.13 -4.43 -4.45
C GLY A 164 -14.79 -2.94 -4.52
N VAL A 165 -13.57 -2.60 -4.91
CA VAL A 165 -13.06 -1.22 -5.04
C VAL A 165 -13.18 -0.70 -6.46
#